data_605a5a879214e645aeb919aca7b597e2
#
_entry.id   605a5a879214e645aeb919aca7b597e2
#
_cell.length_a   1.000
_cell.length_b   1.000
_cell.length_c   1.000
_cell.angle_alpha   90.00
_cell.angle_beta   90.00
_cell.angle_gamma   90.00
#
_symmetry.space_group_name_H-M   'P 1'
#
loop_
_entity.id
_entity.type
_entity.pdbx_description
1 polymer ?
#
loop_
_entity_poly.entity_id
_entity_poly.type
_entity_poly.pdbx_seq_one_letter_code
_entity_poly.pdbx_strand_id
1 'polypeptide(L)'
;VKVNLVAIPGITSVAVHTGIIAYVEGRKDCWGILDAPLGKTPSAVLDYKTTANLASPYCELVYPWLYATDPIGVGKNPMKLLPPSGYIAGITARIDNSRGVWKAPAGTEAVLLGTIKLEYEVNDAEQDILNPNMINCIRSIPGYGICSWGARSLTKGDYTYKPVRRTNTYIINS
;
A
#
# COMPACT_ATOMS: atom_id res chain seq x y z
N VAL A 1 -1.04 6.98 -22.99
CA VAL A 1 -1.53 5.92 -22.07
C VAL A 1 -1.86 6.58 -20.74
N LYS A 2 -3.13 6.49 -20.29
CA LYS A 2 -3.49 6.94 -18.94
C LYS A 2 -2.94 5.93 -17.93
N VAL A 3 -2.02 6.37 -17.06
CA VAL A 3 -1.46 5.58 -15.96
C VAL A 3 -2.13 6.04 -14.68
N ASN A 4 -2.86 5.14 -14.01
CA ASN A 4 -3.61 5.48 -12.79
C ASN A 4 -2.86 5.09 -11.51
N LEU A 5 -2.00 4.07 -11.58
CA LEU A 5 -1.22 3.58 -10.44
C LEU A 5 0.25 3.47 -10.82
N VAL A 6 1.13 3.88 -9.93
CA VAL A 6 2.60 3.83 -10.10
C VAL A 6 3.22 3.14 -8.89
N ALA A 7 4.03 2.13 -9.15
CA ALA A 7 4.81 1.45 -8.11
C ALA A 7 6.14 0.98 -8.69
N ILE A 8 7.16 0.90 -7.85
CA ILE A 8 8.43 0.21 -8.16
C ILE A 8 8.61 -0.87 -7.08
N PRO A 9 8.03 -2.07 -7.29
CA PRO A 9 7.96 -3.09 -6.27
C PRO A 9 9.33 -3.51 -5.75
N GLY A 10 9.46 -3.52 -4.42
CA GLY A 10 10.66 -3.99 -3.74
C GLY A 10 11.82 -3.00 -3.64
N ILE A 11 11.72 -1.84 -4.28
CA ILE A 11 12.75 -0.80 -4.16
C ILE A 11 12.32 0.20 -3.09
N THR A 12 13.02 0.17 -1.95
CA THR A 12 12.65 0.93 -0.75
C THR A 12 13.67 2.02 -0.38
N SER A 13 14.53 2.41 -1.32
CA SER A 13 15.46 3.52 -1.09
C SER A 13 14.73 4.86 -1.04
N VAL A 14 15.17 5.76 -0.15
CA VAL A 14 14.59 7.10 0.01
C VAL A 14 14.58 7.87 -1.31
N ALA A 15 15.67 7.79 -2.07
CA ALA A 15 15.79 8.48 -3.35
C ALA A 15 14.71 8.05 -4.36
N VAL A 16 14.43 6.74 -4.45
CA VAL A 16 13.38 6.22 -5.34
C VAL A 16 12.00 6.61 -4.84
N HIS A 17 11.72 6.52 -3.55
CA HIS A 17 10.43 6.95 -2.98
C HIS A 17 10.19 8.45 -3.21
N THR A 18 11.20 9.29 -2.99
CA THR A 18 11.12 10.73 -3.27
C THR A 18 10.92 10.99 -4.78
N GLY A 19 11.57 10.21 -5.65
CA GLY A 19 11.38 10.29 -7.10
C GLY A 19 9.96 9.93 -7.52
N ILE A 20 9.36 8.87 -6.94
CA ILE A 20 7.96 8.50 -7.21
C ILE A 20 7.02 9.63 -6.73
N ILE A 21 7.24 10.17 -5.53
CA ILE A 21 6.45 11.28 -4.99
C ILE A 21 6.50 12.47 -5.95
N ALA A 22 7.69 12.91 -6.32
CA ALA A 22 7.87 14.04 -7.25
C ALA A 22 7.17 13.79 -8.60
N TYR A 23 7.27 12.59 -9.13
CA TYR A 23 6.62 12.19 -10.38
C TYR A 23 5.09 12.28 -10.30
N VAL A 24 4.47 11.68 -9.27
CA VAL A 24 3.00 11.67 -9.14
C VAL A 24 2.44 13.04 -8.77
N GLU A 25 3.17 13.86 -8.01
CA GLU A 25 2.79 15.22 -7.69
C GLU A 25 2.91 16.16 -8.88
N GLY A 26 3.88 15.94 -9.74
CA GLY A 26 4.00 16.66 -11.02
C GLY A 26 2.86 16.34 -11.98
N ARG A 27 2.44 15.09 -12.03
CA ARG A 27 1.35 14.63 -12.90
C ARG A 27 -0.05 14.94 -12.35
N LYS A 28 -0.28 14.67 -11.07
CA LYS A 28 -1.58 14.83 -10.37
C LYS A 28 -2.74 13.96 -10.90
N ASP A 29 -2.49 13.04 -11.83
CA ASP A 29 -3.47 12.14 -12.44
C ASP A 29 -3.25 10.66 -12.09
N CYS A 30 -2.26 10.36 -11.25
CA CYS A 30 -1.94 9.00 -10.84
C CYS A 30 -1.68 8.90 -9.33
N TRP A 31 -1.65 7.65 -8.82
CA TRP A 31 -1.44 7.35 -7.42
C TRP A 31 -0.18 6.51 -7.22
N GLY A 32 0.71 6.94 -6.33
CA GLY A 32 1.94 6.22 -5.98
C GLY A 32 1.72 5.22 -4.85
N ILE A 33 2.26 4.02 -5.00
CA ILE A 33 2.26 2.97 -3.96
C ILE A 33 3.71 2.68 -3.61
N LEU A 34 4.07 2.94 -2.35
CA LEU A 34 5.42 2.75 -1.83
C LEU A 34 5.45 1.55 -0.88
N ASP A 35 6.48 0.73 -1.00
CA ASP A 35 6.72 -0.39 -0.10
C ASP A 35 7.54 0.06 1.11
N ALA A 36 7.15 -0.34 2.33
CA ALA A 36 8.00 -0.17 3.49
C ALA A 36 9.26 -1.05 3.39
N PRO A 37 10.40 -0.63 3.98
CA PRO A 37 11.61 -1.44 3.97
C PRO A 37 11.39 -2.82 4.58
N LEU A 38 11.95 -3.84 3.92
CA LEU A 38 11.87 -5.24 4.36
C LEU A 38 12.55 -5.45 5.71
N GLY A 39 12.01 -6.37 6.52
CA GLY A 39 12.60 -6.80 7.79
C GLY A 39 12.54 -5.75 8.89
N LYS A 40 11.63 -4.77 8.79
CA LYS A 40 11.50 -3.71 9.79
C LYS A 40 10.33 -3.94 10.73
N THR A 41 10.55 -3.62 12.00
CA THR A 41 9.48 -3.53 13.00
C THR A 41 8.58 -2.31 12.73
N PRO A 42 7.36 -2.27 13.28
CA PRO A 42 6.46 -1.11 13.15
C PRO A 42 7.12 0.23 13.51
N SER A 43 7.87 0.28 14.63
CA SER A 43 8.60 1.48 15.04
C SER A 43 9.67 1.89 14.02
N ALA A 44 10.43 0.93 13.50
CA ALA A 44 11.46 1.22 12.51
C ALA A 44 10.89 1.69 11.15
N VAL A 45 9.68 1.27 10.78
CA VAL A 45 8.98 1.77 9.59
C VAL A 45 8.50 3.21 9.83
N LEU A 46 8.01 3.51 11.03
CA LEU A 46 7.65 4.87 11.41
C LEU A 46 8.86 5.81 11.38
N ASP A 47 9.99 5.37 11.94
CA ASP A 47 11.26 6.11 11.92
C ASP A 47 11.75 6.33 10.49
N TYR A 48 11.67 5.30 9.64
CA TYR A 48 11.98 5.41 8.22
C TYR A 48 11.14 6.49 7.54
N LYS A 49 9.82 6.45 7.67
CA LYS A 49 8.91 7.45 7.07
C LYS A 49 9.22 8.86 7.56
N THR A 50 9.46 9.02 8.86
CA THR A 50 9.73 10.31 9.50
C THR A 50 11.08 10.86 9.08
N THR A 51 12.14 10.06 9.13
CA THR A 51 13.51 10.45 8.75
C THR A 51 13.61 10.79 7.27
N ALA A 52 12.95 10.01 6.42
CA ALA A 52 12.89 10.26 4.99
C ALA A 52 11.91 11.39 4.61
N ASN A 53 11.20 11.95 5.58
CA ASN A 53 10.19 13.01 5.40
C ASN A 53 9.20 12.70 4.26
N LEU A 54 8.71 11.47 4.19
CA LEU A 54 7.78 11.03 3.15
C LEU A 54 6.39 11.63 3.41
N ALA A 55 6.00 12.59 2.61
CA ALA A 55 4.69 13.23 2.67
C ALA A 55 4.18 13.51 1.27
N SER A 56 2.96 13.10 0.96
CA SER A 56 2.29 13.38 -0.31
C SER A 56 0.80 13.04 -0.24
N PRO A 57 -0.08 13.87 -0.81
CA PRO A 57 -1.49 13.51 -0.95
C PRO A 57 -1.76 12.55 -2.12
N TYR A 58 -0.75 12.18 -2.90
CA TYR A 58 -0.86 11.31 -4.09
C TYR A 58 -0.15 9.97 -3.92
N CYS A 59 0.37 9.68 -2.73
CA CYS A 59 1.07 8.42 -2.44
C CYS A 59 0.55 7.78 -1.17
N GLU A 60 0.80 6.48 -1.06
CA GLU A 60 0.63 5.70 0.16
C GLU A 60 1.89 4.88 0.46
N LEU A 61 2.12 4.58 1.74
CA LEU A 61 3.15 3.65 2.22
C LEU A 61 2.47 2.42 2.79
N VAL A 62 2.89 1.24 2.36
CA VAL A 62 2.28 -0.04 2.71
C VAL A 62 3.26 -0.93 3.47
N TYR A 63 2.77 -1.60 4.51
CA TYR A 63 3.51 -2.48 5.40
C TYR A 63 2.58 -3.60 5.91
N PRO A 64 3.05 -4.81 6.19
CA PRO A 64 4.37 -5.39 5.91
C PRO A 64 4.46 -6.06 4.52
N TRP A 65 5.60 -6.71 4.26
CA TRP A 65 5.77 -7.62 3.14
C TRP A 65 5.03 -8.93 3.37
N LEU A 66 4.85 -9.72 2.33
CA LEU A 66 4.03 -10.92 2.37
C LEU A 66 4.68 -12.10 1.66
N TYR A 67 4.30 -13.30 2.10
CA TYR A 67 4.67 -14.55 1.43
C TYR A 67 3.50 -15.04 0.58
N ALA A 68 3.79 -15.35 -0.66
CA ALA A 68 2.85 -15.92 -1.60
C ALA A 68 3.36 -17.26 -2.15
N THR A 69 2.47 -18.05 -2.72
CA THR A 69 2.86 -19.25 -3.44
C THR A 69 3.69 -18.87 -4.67
N ASP A 70 4.84 -19.53 -4.84
CA ASP A 70 5.62 -19.42 -6.07
C ASP A 70 5.08 -20.43 -7.10
N PRO A 71 4.43 -19.97 -8.18
CA PRO A 71 3.85 -20.88 -9.18
C PRO A 71 4.91 -21.63 -10.01
N ILE A 72 6.15 -21.16 -9.96
CA ILE A 72 7.28 -21.78 -10.69
C ILE A 72 8.17 -22.57 -9.72
N GLY A 73 7.91 -22.48 -8.42
CA GLY A 73 8.74 -23.06 -7.37
C GLY A 73 8.83 -24.58 -7.47
N VAL A 74 9.89 -25.06 -8.08
CA VAL A 74 10.31 -26.47 -8.07
C VAL A 74 11.23 -26.64 -6.88
N GLY A 75 10.71 -27.12 -5.74
CA GLY A 75 11.57 -27.40 -4.60
C GLY A 75 10.86 -27.41 -3.23
N LYS A 76 11.67 -27.53 -2.18
CA LYS A 76 11.20 -27.68 -0.77
C LYS A 76 10.52 -26.46 -0.18
N ASN A 77 10.53 -25.30 -0.85
CA ASN A 77 9.93 -24.06 -0.32
C ASN A 77 9.13 -23.33 -1.40
N PRO A 78 7.84 -23.65 -1.56
CA PRO A 78 6.99 -23.07 -2.61
C PRO A 78 6.55 -21.63 -2.29
N MET A 79 7.14 -20.99 -1.28
CA MET A 79 6.79 -19.63 -0.86
C MET A 79 7.84 -18.63 -1.30
N LYS A 80 7.39 -17.50 -1.82
CA LYS A 80 8.22 -16.36 -2.20
C LYS A 80 7.82 -15.12 -1.41
N LEU A 81 8.82 -14.43 -0.88
CA LEU A 81 8.62 -13.14 -0.23
C LEU A 81 8.46 -12.05 -1.29
N LEU A 82 7.37 -11.31 -1.23
CA LEU A 82 6.99 -10.31 -2.22
C LEU A 82 6.67 -8.97 -1.58
N PRO A 83 6.99 -7.86 -2.26
CA PRO A 83 6.59 -6.53 -1.84
C PRO A 83 5.08 -6.33 -1.99
N PRO A 84 4.45 -5.57 -1.07
CA PRO A 84 3.00 -5.42 -1.04
C PRO A 84 2.42 -4.55 -2.17
N SER A 85 3.20 -3.66 -2.77
CA SER A 85 2.70 -2.67 -3.73
C SER A 85 1.97 -3.27 -4.93
N GLY A 86 2.45 -4.40 -5.46
CA GLY A 86 1.81 -5.11 -6.56
C GLY A 86 0.42 -5.63 -6.19
N TYR A 87 0.28 -6.19 -4.99
CA TYR A 87 -1.00 -6.65 -4.46
C TYR A 87 -1.97 -5.50 -4.22
N ILE A 88 -1.50 -4.41 -3.62
CA ILE A 88 -2.31 -3.21 -3.39
C ILE A 88 -2.77 -2.58 -4.70
N ALA A 89 -1.93 -2.56 -5.72
CA ALA A 89 -2.32 -2.13 -7.07
C ALA A 89 -3.43 -3.02 -7.64
N GLY A 90 -3.30 -4.34 -7.53
CA GLY A 90 -4.30 -5.31 -7.98
C GLY A 90 -5.63 -5.19 -7.24
N ILE A 91 -5.60 -5.05 -5.90
CA ILE A 91 -6.81 -4.82 -5.09
C ILE A 91 -7.47 -3.50 -5.49
N THR A 92 -6.68 -2.44 -5.63
CA THR A 92 -7.20 -1.13 -6.02
C THR A 92 -7.91 -1.21 -7.37
N ALA A 93 -7.29 -1.82 -8.37
CA ALA A 93 -7.89 -2.00 -9.70
C ALA A 93 -9.16 -2.86 -9.65
N ARG A 94 -9.17 -3.94 -8.86
CA ARG A 94 -10.34 -4.81 -8.67
C ARG A 94 -11.52 -4.05 -8.05
N ILE A 95 -11.27 -3.28 -6.99
CA ILE A 95 -12.31 -2.52 -6.29
C ILE A 95 -12.80 -1.35 -7.16
N ASP A 96 -11.91 -0.66 -7.85
CA ASP A 96 -12.28 0.40 -8.80
C ASP A 96 -13.24 -0.11 -9.86
N ASN A 97 -12.96 -1.30 -10.40
CA ASN A 97 -13.81 -1.91 -11.46
C ASN A 97 -15.16 -2.42 -10.91
N SER A 98 -15.21 -2.92 -9.68
CA SER A 98 -16.44 -3.52 -9.12
C SER A 98 -17.30 -2.55 -8.33
N ARG A 99 -16.71 -1.56 -7.67
CA ARG A 99 -17.38 -0.64 -6.75
C ARG A 99 -17.20 0.84 -7.11
N GLY A 100 -16.19 1.17 -7.90
CA GLY A 100 -15.81 2.53 -8.27
C GLY A 100 -14.67 3.11 -7.42
N VAL A 101 -14.03 4.16 -7.93
CA VAL A 101 -12.84 4.80 -7.32
C VAL A 101 -13.09 5.45 -5.96
N TRP A 102 -14.35 5.71 -5.62
CA TRP A 102 -14.78 6.27 -4.32
C TRP A 102 -14.75 5.26 -3.18
N LYS A 103 -14.73 3.96 -3.49
CA LYS A 103 -14.62 2.92 -2.47
C LYS A 103 -13.19 2.77 -2.00
N ALA A 104 -12.98 2.77 -0.68
CA ALA A 104 -11.67 2.50 -0.10
C ALA A 104 -11.22 1.07 -0.43
N PRO A 105 -10.02 0.86 -0.99
CA PRO A 105 -9.46 -0.48 -1.21
C PRO A 105 -8.87 -1.04 0.09
N ALA A 106 -9.71 -1.12 1.12
CA ALA A 106 -9.36 -1.61 2.45
C ALA A 106 -10.56 -2.31 3.11
N GLY A 107 -10.28 -3.09 4.14
CA GLY A 107 -11.26 -3.89 4.87
C GLY A 107 -11.45 -5.29 4.27
N THR A 108 -12.53 -5.95 4.67
CA THR A 108 -12.80 -7.35 4.34
C THR A 108 -13.05 -7.61 2.84
N GLU A 109 -13.38 -6.59 2.06
CA GLU A 109 -13.46 -6.71 0.59
C GLU A 109 -12.07 -6.65 -0.08
N ALA A 110 -11.05 -6.17 0.64
CA ALA A 110 -9.69 -5.97 0.13
C ALA A 110 -8.77 -7.15 0.47
N VAL A 111 -9.24 -8.38 0.23
CA VAL A 111 -8.47 -9.61 0.45
C VAL A 111 -7.35 -9.74 -0.56
N LEU A 112 -6.15 -10.10 -0.09
CA LEU A 112 -4.97 -10.41 -0.91
C LEU A 112 -5.01 -11.89 -1.30
N LEU A 113 -5.45 -12.17 -2.52
CA LEU A 113 -5.55 -13.54 -3.03
C LEU A 113 -4.17 -14.14 -3.29
N GLY A 114 -3.99 -15.42 -2.97
CA GLY A 114 -2.74 -16.13 -3.19
C GLY A 114 -1.64 -15.84 -2.15
N THR A 115 -1.95 -15.07 -1.11
CA THR A 115 -1.05 -14.86 0.02
C THR A 115 -1.18 -16.00 1.03
N ILE A 116 -0.04 -16.39 1.63
CA ILE A 116 0.03 -17.49 2.62
C ILE A 116 0.16 -16.91 4.02
N LYS A 117 1.08 -15.97 4.21
CA LYS A 117 1.33 -15.31 5.49
C LYS A 117 1.99 -13.95 5.30
N LEU A 118 1.98 -13.14 6.32
CA LEU A 118 2.72 -11.89 6.38
C LEU A 118 4.16 -12.13 6.86
N GLU A 119 5.07 -11.25 6.50
CA GLU A 119 6.42 -11.22 7.05
C GLU A 119 6.39 -10.82 8.54
N TYR A 120 5.47 -9.91 8.88
CA TYR A 120 5.24 -9.44 10.24
C TYR A 120 3.73 -9.34 10.52
N GLU A 121 3.27 -9.90 11.63
CA GLU A 121 1.87 -9.82 12.04
C GLU A 121 1.64 -8.58 12.89
N VAL A 122 1.05 -7.54 12.30
CA VAL A 122 0.73 -6.29 12.98
C VAL A 122 -0.46 -6.50 13.92
N ASN A 123 -0.27 -6.22 15.22
CA ASN A 123 -1.33 -6.26 16.21
C ASN A 123 -2.13 -4.94 16.28
N ASP A 124 -3.19 -4.90 17.10
CA ASP A 124 -4.07 -3.73 17.21
C ASP A 124 -3.34 -2.50 17.74
N ALA A 125 -2.52 -2.67 18.79
CA ALA A 125 -1.77 -1.57 19.39
C ALA A 125 -0.75 -0.95 18.41
N GLU A 126 -0.08 -1.79 17.63
CA GLU A 126 0.84 -1.31 16.58
C GLU A 126 0.11 -0.60 15.46
N GLN A 127 -1.07 -1.10 15.05
CA GLN A 127 -1.89 -0.43 14.06
C GLN A 127 -2.40 0.92 14.54
N ASP A 128 -2.75 1.04 15.81
CA ASP A 128 -3.19 2.30 16.42
C ASP A 128 -2.08 3.37 16.41
N ILE A 129 -0.82 2.94 16.31
CA ILE A 129 0.33 3.84 16.12
C ILE A 129 0.57 4.11 14.62
N LEU A 130 0.58 3.06 13.78
CA LEU A 130 0.95 3.19 12.37
C LEU A 130 -0.11 3.95 11.55
N ASN A 131 -1.38 3.66 11.77
CA ASN A 131 -2.47 4.22 10.99
C ASN A 131 -2.60 5.76 11.10
N PRO A 132 -2.55 6.39 12.31
CA PRO A 132 -2.52 7.85 12.43
C PRO A 132 -1.24 8.48 11.86
N ASN A 133 -0.19 7.70 11.66
CA ASN A 133 1.06 8.11 11.06
C ASN A 133 1.13 7.82 9.55
N MET A 134 -0.03 7.56 8.91
CA MET A 134 -0.17 7.41 7.46
C MET A 134 0.62 6.22 6.90
N ILE A 135 0.67 5.12 7.64
CA ILE A 135 1.22 3.84 7.19
C ILE A 135 0.03 2.87 7.08
N ASN A 136 -0.20 2.37 5.88
CA ASN A 136 -1.29 1.44 5.59
C ASN A 136 -0.86 0.01 5.91
N CYS A 137 -1.54 -0.61 6.86
CA CYS A 137 -1.22 -1.97 7.29
C CYS A 137 -1.93 -3.01 6.43
N ILE A 138 -1.25 -4.13 6.18
CA ILE A 138 -1.85 -5.38 5.74
C ILE A 138 -1.93 -6.29 6.97
N ARG A 139 -3.08 -6.93 7.18
CA ARG A 139 -3.33 -7.74 8.38
C ARG A 139 -4.00 -9.06 8.04
N SER A 140 -3.73 -10.06 8.86
CA SER A 140 -4.50 -11.31 8.87
C SER A 140 -5.75 -11.12 9.72
N ILE A 141 -6.92 -11.24 9.09
CA ILE A 141 -8.22 -11.04 9.75
C ILE A 141 -8.92 -12.39 9.87
N PRO A 142 -9.24 -12.85 11.10
CA PRO A 142 -9.95 -14.10 11.30
C PRO A 142 -11.22 -14.21 10.46
N GLY A 143 -11.39 -15.31 9.73
CA GLY A 143 -12.53 -15.56 8.86
C GLY A 143 -12.48 -14.90 7.48
N TYR A 144 -11.57 -13.95 7.22
CA TYR A 144 -11.45 -13.26 5.94
C TYR A 144 -10.10 -13.46 5.26
N GLY A 145 -9.06 -13.83 6.02
CA GLY A 145 -7.71 -13.99 5.51
C GLY A 145 -6.89 -12.69 5.55
N ILE A 146 -5.87 -12.60 4.69
CA ILE A 146 -4.98 -11.44 4.64
C ILE A 146 -5.63 -10.32 3.85
N CYS A 147 -5.83 -9.17 4.49
CA CYS A 147 -6.53 -8.02 3.93
C CYS A 147 -5.69 -6.74 4.01
N SER A 148 -5.86 -5.86 3.03
CA SER A 148 -5.45 -4.46 3.18
C SER A 148 -6.33 -3.79 4.22
N TRP A 149 -5.74 -3.23 5.28
CA TRP A 149 -6.46 -2.66 6.43
C TRP A 149 -6.23 -1.15 6.61
N GLY A 150 -5.74 -0.48 5.58
CA GLY A 150 -5.53 0.96 5.54
C GLY A 150 -5.73 1.55 4.16
N ALA A 151 -6.24 2.77 4.08
CA ALA A 151 -6.44 3.49 2.83
C ALA A 151 -6.18 4.99 3.03
N ARG A 152 -5.00 5.32 3.56
CA ARG A 152 -4.56 6.70 3.80
C ARG A 152 -3.46 7.10 2.84
N SER A 153 -3.44 8.39 2.49
CA SER A 153 -2.30 9.00 1.82
C SER A 153 -1.15 9.25 2.80
N LEU A 154 -0.01 9.71 2.32
CA LEU A 154 1.13 10.11 3.17
C LEU A 154 0.98 11.50 3.80
N THR A 155 -0.17 12.14 3.69
CA THR A 155 -0.43 13.47 4.27
C THR A 155 -1.60 13.47 5.23
N LYS A 156 -1.59 14.41 6.18
CA LYS A 156 -2.73 14.73 7.05
C LYS A 156 -3.55 15.87 6.46
N GLY A 157 -4.82 15.99 6.81
CA GLY A 157 -5.73 17.04 6.35
C GLY A 157 -6.78 16.52 5.38
N ASP A 158 -7.26 17.35 4.47
CA ASP A 158 -8.40 17.07 3.59
C ASP A 158 -8.20 15.85 2.68
N TYR A 159 -6.95 15.57 2.33
CA TYR A 159 -6.58 14.44 1.46
C TYR A 159 -5.93 13.27 2.22
N THR A 160 -6.20 13.13 3.50
CA THR A 160 -5.71 12.00 4.32
C THR A 160 -6.18 10.66 3.75
N TYR A 161 -7.41 10.59 3.24
CA TYR A 161 -7.98 9.34 2.75
C TYR A 161 -7.81 9.17 1.24
N LYS A 162 -7.21 8.05 0.84
CA LYS A 162 -6.98 7.65 -0.55
C LYS A 162 -8.23 7.78 -1.43
N PRO A 163 -9.43 7.32 -1.04
CA PRO A 163 -10.62 7.46 -1.88
C PRO A 163 -10.97 8.91 -2.19
N VAL A 164 -10.89 9.80 -1.21
CA VAL A 164 -11.20 11.23 -1.38
C VAL A 164 -10.29 11.85 -2.45
N ARG A 165 -8.98 11.63 -2.34
CA ARG A 165 -8.03 12.18 -3.30
C ARG A 165 -8.19 11.57 -4.69
N ARG A 166 -8.35 10.25 -4.77
CA ARG A 166 -8.50 9.55 -6.05
C ARG A 166 -9.79 9.93 -6.76
N THR A 167 -10.91 10.05 -6.04
CA THR A 167 -12.18 10.50 -6.61
C THR A 167 -12.07 11.92 -7.16
N ASN A 168 -11.45 12.84 -6.41
CA ASN A 168 -11.22 14.20 -6.87
C ASN A 168 -10.35 14.21 -8.14
N THR A 169 -9.26 13.44 -8.15
CA THR A 169 -8.40 13.29 -9.34
C THR A 169 -9.16 12.75 -10.54
N TYR A 170 -10.04 11.76 -10.34
CA TYR A 170 -10.85 11.18 -11.40
C TYR A 170 -11.85 12.19 -11.98
N ILE A 171 -12.56 12.93 -11.12
CA ILE A 171 -13.54 13.95 -11.54
C ILE A 171 -12.88 15.08 -12.33
N ILE A 172 -11.69 15.53 -11.90
CA ILE A 172 -10.98 16.63 -12.59
C ILE A 172 -10.47 16.20 -13.97
N ASN A 173 -10.12 14.92 -14.15
CA ASN A 173 -9.49 14.42 -15.38
C ASN A 173 -10.45 13.64 -16.29
N SER A 174 -11.74 13.54 -15.93
CA SER A 174 -12.80 12.96 -16.78
C SER A 174 -13.44 14.02 -17.65
#